data_8d45818cc9a3d32349abf744987d7b42
#
_entry.id   8d45818cc9a3d32349abf744987d7b42
#
_cell.length_a   1.000
_cell.length_b   1.000
_cell.length_c   1.000
_cell.angle_alpha   90.00
_cell.angle_beta   90.00
_cell.angle_gamma   90.00
#
_symmetry.space_group_name_H-M   'P 1'
#
loop_
_entity.id
_entity.type
_entity.pdbx_description
1 polymer ?
#
loop_
_entity_poly.entity_id
_entity_poly.type
_entity_poly.pdbx_seq_one_letter_code
_entity_poly.pdbx_strand_id
1 'polypeptide(L)'
;KTAYVMLRSLVGSEMCIRDRLKVDEVNFESPEQARDKILFDNLTPLYPDERLNLEFDPENFSTRTLDLFAPIGKGQRALIVSPPRAGKTVLLQDIAHSITANHKEVVLMVLLIDERPEEVTDMQRSVKGEVISSTFDEPASRHVQVAEMVIEKAKRLVEHKKDVVILLDSITRLARAYNTVVPPSGKVLSGGVDSNALHKPKRFFGAARNIE
;
A
#
# COMPACT_ATOMS: atom_id res chain seq x y z
N LYS A 1 23.32 -3.96 0.81
CA LYS A 1 22.58 -5.26 0.82
C LYS A 1 21.47 -5.15 1.85
N THR A 2 20.27 -4.80 1.40
CA THR A 2 19.08 -4.59 2.24
C THR A 2 18.60 -5.94 2.75
N ALA A 3 18.59 -6.14 4.05
CA ALA A 3 18.08 -7.36 4.67
C ALA A 3 16.56 -7.24 4.82
N TYR A 4 15.80 -7.89 3.94
CA TYR A 4 14.36 -8.06 4.09
C TYR A 4 14.06 -8.98 5.27
N VAL A 5 13.27 -8.51 6.23
CA VAL A 5 12.71 -9.36 7.28
C VAL A 5 11.54 -10.14 6.69
N MET A 6 11.79 -11.32 6.15
CA MET A 6 10.72 -12.27 5.85
C MET A 6 10.33 -13.01 7.14
N LEU A 7 9.18 -12.69 7.70
CA LEU A 7 8.48 -13.57 8.62
C LEU A 7 7.87 -14.73 7.81
N ARG A 8 8.59 -15.85 7.69
CA ARG A 8 8.01 -17.11 7.25
C ARG A 8 7.20 -17.69 8.41
N SER A 9 5.91 -17.87 8.21
CA SER A 9 5.12 -18.75 9.07
C SER A 9 5.60 -20.19 8.88
N LEU A 10 6.00 -20.83 9.97
CA LEU A 10 6.41 -22.21 10.03
C LEU A 10 5.17 -23.11 9.95
N VAL A 11 4.97 -23.77 8.82
CA VAL A 11 4.16 -24.99 8.74
C VAL A 11 4.95 -26.02 7.93
N GLY A 12 5.41 -27.06 8.61
CA GLY A 12 5.82 -28.34 8.03
C GLY A 12 7.30 -28.47 7.66
N SER A 13 8.00 -29.27 8.45
CA SER A 13 9.19 -30.12 8.22
C SER A 13 10.40 -29.52 7.46
N GLU A 14 11.48 -29.58 8.17
CA GLU A 14 12.87 -29.23 7.93
C GLU A 14 13.26 -27.82 8.38
N MET A 15 13.66 -27.79 9.62
CA MET A 15 14.20 -26.63 10.33
C MET A 15 15.61 -26.36 9.82
N CYS A 16 15.74 -25.68 8.68
CA CYS A 16 16.96 -24.94 8.40
C CYS A 16 16.96 -23.69 9.27
N ILE A 17 17.48 -23.82 10.47
CA ILE A 17 17.79 -22.70 11.36
C ILE A 17 18.92 -21.91 10.67
N ARG A 18 18.55 -20.89 9.91
CA ARG A 18 19.47 -19.82 9.53
C ARG A 18 19.41 -18.78 10.63
N ASP A 19 20.16 -18.98 11.68
CA ASP A 19 20.31 -18.00 12.73
C ASP A 19 20.96 -16.73 12.15
N ARG A 20 20.36 -15.57 12.43
CA ARG A 20 20.99 -14.29 12.16
C ARG A 20 22.06 -14.07 13.22
N LEU A 21 23.29 -13.96 12.79
CA LEU A 21 24.39 -13.66 13.69
C LEU A 21 24.43 -12.18 14.09
N LYS A 22 24.03 -11.29 13.17
CA LYS A 22 24.05 -9.84 13.38
C LYS A 22 23.06 -9.13 12.46
N VAL A 23 22.46 -8.05 12.98
CA VAL A 23 21.67 -7.08 12.20
C VAL A 23 22.48 -5.80 12.14
N ASP A 24 22.84 -5.36 10.95
CA ASP A 24 23.64 -4.15 10.76
C ASP A 24 22.75 -2.91 10.70
N GLU A 25 21.59 -2.99 9.99
CA GLU A 25 20.65 -1.89 9.84
C GLU A 25 19.20 -2.38 9.83
N VAL A 26 18.28 -1.58 10.35
CA VAL A 26 16.83 -1.76 10.30
C VAL A 26 16.20 -0.50 9.70
N ASN A 27 15.54 -0.62 8.53
CA ASN A 27 14.90 0.51 7.82
C ASN A 27 15.83 1.73 7.66
N PHE A 28 17.09 1.48 7.29
CA PHE A 28 18.14 2.49 7.06
C PHE A 28 18.70 3.19 8.32
N GLU A 29 18.42 2.66 9.51
CA GLU A 29 18.92 3.16 10.79
C GLU A 29 19.61 2.04 11.60
N SER A 30 20.39 2.40 12.61
CA SER A 30 20.99 1.43 13.50
C SER A 30 19.93 0.66 14.31
N PRO A 31 20.18 -0.60 14.70
CA PRO A 31 19.23 -1.39 15.48
C PRO A 31 18.86 -0.75 16.83
N GLU A 32 19.77 0.04 17.41
CA GLU A 32 19.56 0.76 18.67
C GLU A 32 18.53 1.88 18.49
N GLN A 33 18.67 2.71 17.44
CA GLN A 33 17.72 3.76 17.10
C GLN A 33 16.35 3.20 16.70
N ALA A 34 16.33 2.05 16.02
CA ALA A 34 15.09 1.40 15.62
C ALA A 34 14.29 0.84 16.82
N ARG A 35 14.96 0.52 17.94
CA ARG A 35 14.33 -0.03 19.15
C ARG A 35 13.49 1.02 19.90
N ASP A 36 13.91 2.29 19.86
CA ASP A 36 13.29 3.37 20.65
C ASP A 36 12.17 4.09 19.90
N LYS A 37 11.75 3.59 18.73
CA LYS A 37 10.67 4.19 17.93
C LYS A 37 9.30 3.99 18.56
N ILE A 38 8.49 5.05 18.50
CA ILE A 38 7.09 5.01 18.90
C ILE A 38 6.30 4.20 17.85
N LEU A 39 5.49 3.25 18.30
CA LEU A 39 4.67 2.46 17.41
C LEU A 39 3.63 3.33 16.70
N PHE A 40 3.36 3.03 15.44
CA PHE A 40 2.42 3.77 14.59
C PHE A 40 1.05 4.03 15.23
N ASP A 41 0.52 3.06 15.98
CA ASP A 41 -0.79 3.18 16.60
C ASP A 41 -0.82 4.16 17.79
N ASN A 42 0.35 4.53 18.32
CA ASN A 42 0.52 5.49 19.42
C ASN A 42 0.87 6.91 18.94
N LEU A 43 1.06 7.11 17.63
CA LEU A 43 1.34 8.41 17.06
C LEU A 43 0.06 9.27 16.97
N THR A 44 0.21 10.58 17.17
CA THR A 44 -0.92 11.52 17.17
C THR A 44 -1.39 11.81 15.75
N PRO A 45 -2.68 11.55 15.40
CA PRO A 45 -3.20 11.89 14.09
C PRO A 45 -3.36 13.41 13.92
N LEU A 46 -2.89 13.92 12.79
CA LEU A 46 -3.03 15.33 12.39
C LEU A 46 -3.84 15.45 11.09
N TYR A 47 -4.31 16.65 10.81
CA TYR A 47 -4.86 16.96 9.49
C TYR A 47 -3.75 17.08 8.46
N PRO A 48 -3.98 16.70 7.18
CA PRO A 48 -3.04 16.94 6.09
C PRO A 48 -2.83 18.45 5.90
N ASP A 49 -1.61 18.93 6.06
CA ASP A 49 -1.19 20.32 5.92
C ASP A 49 -0.19 20.52 4.77
N GLU A 50 0.51 19.47 4.36
CA GLU A 50 1.47 19.50 3.26
C GLU A 50 0.88 18.86 2.00
N ARG A 51 0.89 19.61 0.90
CA ARG A 51 0.36 19.14 -0.40
C ARG A 51 1.38 18.29 -1.13
N LEU A 52 0.91 17.22 -1.76
CA LEU A 52 1.64 16.49 -2.79
C LEU A 52 1.42 17.17 -4.14
N ASN A 53 2.47 17.70 -4.73
CA ASN A 53 2.42 18.32 -6.05
C ASN A 53 2.49 17.24 -7.15
N LEU A 54 1.42 17.08 -7.91
CA LEU A 54 1.33 16.07 -8.96
C LEU A 54 1.60 16.65 -10.36
N GLU A 55 1.69 17.95 -10.51
CA GLU A 55 2.05 18.58 -11.77
C GLU A 55 3.56 18.43 -11.99
N PHE A 56 3.98 17.66 -12.99
CA PHE A 56 5.38 17.48 -13.39
C PHE A 56 5.61 17.71 -14.88
N ASP A 57 4.59 17.52 -15.71
CA ASP A 57 4.63 17.68 -17.15
C ASP A 57 3.49 18.61 -17.60
N PRO A 58 3.82 19.71 -18.30
CA PRO A 58 2.82 20.66 -18.82
C PRO A 58 1.82 20.04 -19.80
N GLU A 59 2.20 18.97 -20.49
CA GLU A 59 1.34 18.27 -21.45
C GLU A 59 0.44 17.22 -20.80
N ASN A 60 0.73 16.82 -19.56
CA ASN A 60 -0.10 15.86 -18.82
C ASN A 60 -1.28 16.57 -18.15
N PHE A 61 -2.41 16.60 -18.86
CA PHE A 61 -3.63 17.24 -18.35
C PHE A 61 -4.25 16.49 -17.18
N SER A 62 -4.03 15.17 -17.03
CA SER A 62 -4.62 14.35 -15.96
C SER A 62 -4.11 14.80 -14.60
N THR A 63 -2.81 14.89 -14.41
CA THR A 63 -2.19 15.29 -13.13
C THR A 63 -2.43 16.75 -12.80
N ARG A 64 -2.41 17.64 -13.81
CA ARG A 64 -2.75 19.05 -13.65
C ARG A 64 -4.20 19.25 -13.20
N THR A 65 -5.13 18.50 -13.81
CA THR A 65 -6.55 18.54 -13.42
C THR A 65 -6.74 18.04 -11.99
N LEU A 66 -6.05 16.97 -11.59
CA LEU A 66 -6.08 16.50 -10.21
C LEU A 66 -5.59 17.57 -9.24
N ASP A 67 -4.47 18.20 -9.52
CA ASP A 67 -3.90 19.24 -8.68
C ASP A 67 -4.80 20.47 -8.53
N LEU A 68 -5.57 20.78 -9.58
CA LEU A 68 -6.46 21.93 -9.59
C LEU A 68 -7.78 21.65 -8.87
N PHE A 69 -8.43 20.50 -9.11
CA PHE A 69 -9.76 20.20 -8.64
C PHE A 69 -9.82 19.28 -7.43
N ALA A 70 -8.82 18.43 -7.23
CA ALA A 70 -8.77 17.46 -6.16
C ALA A 70 -7.35 17.30 -5.60
N PRO A 71 -6.76 18.37 -5.02
CA PRO A 71 -5.40 18.32 -4.48
C PRO A 71 -5.29 17.25 -3.40
N ILE A 72 -4.18 16.54 -3.38
CA ILE A 72 -3.87 15.47 -2.44
C ILE A 72 -2.76 15.95 -1.50
N GLY A 73 -2.96 15.78 -0.20
CA GLY A 73 -1.96 16.07 0.82
C GLY A 73 -1.32 14.82 1.42
N LYS A 74 -0.17 14.98 2.08
CA LYS A 74 0.47 13.91 2.85
C LYS A 74 -0.48 13.46 3.98
N GLY A 75 -0.65 12.13 4.11
CA GLY A 75 -1.63 11.55 5.04
C GLY A 75 -3.08 11.53 4.55
N GLN A 76 -3.38 12.12 3.40
CA GLN A 76 -4.73 12.10 2.83
C GLN A 76 -5.06 10.77 2.17
N ARG A 77 -6.35 10.43 2.22
CA ARG A 77 -6.93 9.29 1.50
C ARG A 77 -7.67 9.80 0.28
N ALA A 78 -7.40 9.20 -0.87
CA ALA A 78 -8.09 9.49 -2.11
C ALA A 78 -8.72 8.22 -2.69
N LEU A 79 -9.87 8.34 -3.33
CA LEU A 79 -10.55 7.24 -3.99
C LEU A 79 -10.84 7.62 -5.44
N ILE A 80 -10.31 6.82 -6.37
CA ILE A 80 -10.57 6.95 -7.80
C ILE A 80 -11.70 6.01 -8.16
N VAL A 81 -12.85 6.57 -8.53
CA VAL A 81 -14.02 5.81 -8.97
C VAL A 81 -14.19 6.03 -10.46
N SER A 82 -14.16 4.96 -11.22
CA SER A 82 -14.31 5.01 -12.67
C SER A 82 -15.00 3.76 -13.21
N PRO A 83 -15.75 3.86 -14.34
CA PRO A 83 -16.23 2.68 -15.03
C PRO A 83 -15.06 1.84 -15.59
N PRO A 84 -15.30 0.58 -15.95
CA PRO A 84 -14.29 -0.23 -16.62
C PRO A 84 -13.77 0.45 -17.91
N ARG A 85 -12.47 0.30 -18.18
CA ARG A 85 -11.79 0.84 -19.37
C ARG A 85 -11.78 2.39 -19.50
N ALA A 86 -11.93 3.10 -18.39
CA ALA A 86 -11.88 4.56 -18.36
C ALA A 86 -10.47 5.14 -18.10
N GLY A 87 -9.42 4.34 -18.21
CA GLY A 87 -8.04 4.80 -18.02
C GLY A 87 -7.56 4.90 -16.57
N LYS A 88 -8.20 4.19 -15.61
CA LYS A 88 -7.80 4.19 -14.20
C LYS A 88 -6.32 3.85 -14.00
N THR A 89 -5.83 2.79 -14.65
CA THR A 89 -4.44 2.32 -14.53
C THR A 89 -3.47 3.36 -15.06
N VAL A 90 -3.79 4.01 -16.18
CA VAL A 90 -2.98 5.11 -16.74
C VAL A 90 -2.90 6.28 -15.75
N LEU A 91 -4.04 6.66 -15.16
CA LEU A 91 -4.05 7.72 -14.15
C LEU A 91 -3.21 7.36 -12.91
N LEU A 92 -3.23 6.10 -12.46
CA LEU A 92 -2.37 5.65 -11.37
C LEU A 92 -0.88 5.69 -11.74
N GLN A 93 -0.53 5.34 -12.98
CA GLN A 93 0.84 5.47 -13.50
C GLN A 93 1.28 6.94 -13.54
N ASP A 94 0.42 7.84 -14.02
CA ASP A 94 0.69 9.28 -14.06
C ASP A 94 0.92 9.84 -12.65
N ILE A 95 0.10 9.46 -11.67
CA ILE A 95 0.30 9.84 -10.26
C ILE A 95 1.64 9.28 -9.73
N ALA A 96 1.96 8.03 -10.04
CA ALA A 96 3.23 7.42 -9.63
C ALA A 96 4.44 8.16 -10.21
N HIS A 97 4.38 8.54 -11.50
CA HIS A 97 5.42 9.32 -12.17
C HIS A 97 5.58 10.71 -11.54
N SER A 98 4.46 11.39 -11.26
CA SER A 98 4.45 12.70 -10.60
C SER A 98 5.11 12.65 -9.22
N ILE A 99 4.75 11.68 -8.40
CA ILE A 99 5.34 11.50 -7.06
C ILE A 99 6.83 11.22 -7.18
N THR A 100 7.24 10.33 -8.08
CA THR A 100 8.66 9.99 -8.26
C THR A 100 9.48 11.18 -8.78
N ALA A 101 8.88 12.04 -9.60
CA ALA A 101 9.56 13.22 -10.15
C ALA A 101 9.70 14.34 -9.12
N ASN A 102 8.62 14.65 -8.39
CA ASN A 102 8.53 15.82 -7.53
C ASN A 102 8.89 15.54 -6.06
N HIS A 103 8.69 14.31 -5.59
CA HIS A 103 8.81 13.91 -4.19
C HIS A 103 9.77 12.72 -4.04
N LYS A 104 11.06 12.97 -4.19
CA LYS A 104 12.10 11.91 -4.12
C LYS A 104 12.27 11.32 -2.72
N GLU A 105 11.82 12.03 -1.69
CA GLU A 105 11.83 11.62 -0.29
C GLU A 105 10.75 10.60 0.04
N VAL A 106 9.69 10.55 -0.77
CA VAL A 106 8.53 9.70 -0.55
C VAL A 106 8.81 8.26 -1.00
N VAL A 107 8.49 7.31 -0.14
CA VAL A 107 8.53 5.88 -0.49
C VAL A 107 7.23 5.50 -1.19
N LEU A 108 7.32 5.27 -2.49
CA LEU A 108 6.18 4.87 -3.31
C LEU A 108 6.04 3.35 -3.34
N MET A 109 4.87 2.87 -2.94
CA MET A 109 4.46 1.46 -3.05
C MET A 109 3.23 1.35 -3.95
N VAL A 110 3.24 0.40 -4.86
CA VAL A 110 2.07 0.07 -5.69
C VAL A 110 1.61 -1.33 -5.33
N LEU A 111 0.38 -1.45 -4.88
CA LEU A 111 -0.24 -2.70 -4.48
C LEU A 111 -1.32 -3.10 -5.48
N LEU A 112 -1.07 -4.18 -6.22
CA LEU A 112 -1.96 -4.73 -7.22
C LEU A 112 -2.59 -6.02 -6.69
N ILE A 113 -3.92 -6.03 -6.53
CA ILE A 113 -4.67 -7.17 -5.98
C ILE A 113 -5.61 -7.73 -7.04
N ASP A 114 -5.46 -9.03 -7.32
CA ASP A 114 -6.30 -9.77 -8.28
C ASP A 114 -6.23 -9.14 -9.70
N GLU A 115 -5.06 -8.57 -10.05
CA GLU A 115 -4.80 -8.02 -11.38
C GLU A 115 -4.13 -9.04 -12.30
N ARG A 116 -4.12 -8.75 -13.59
CA ARG A 116 -3.52 -9.65 -14.59
C ARG A 116 -2.00 -9.54 -14.58
N PRO A 117 -1.26 -10.64 -14.84
CA PRO A 117 0.21 -10.62 -14.87
C PRO A 117 0.79 -9.59 -15.85
N GLU A 118 0.10 -9.34 -16.98
CA GLU A 118 0.51 -8.35 -17.98
C GLU A 118 0.46 -6.94 -17.41
N GLU A 119 -0.61 -6.59 -16.67
CA GLU A 119 -0.79 -5.28 -16.03
C GLU A 119 0.25 -5.08 -14.90
N VAL A 120 0.57 -6.14 -14.18
CA VAL A 120 1.64 -6.13 -13.17
C VAL A 120 2.99 -5.84 -13.81
N THR A 121 3.31 -6.52 -14.92
CA THR A 121 4.58 -6.33 -15.63
C THR A 121 4.69 -4.92 -16.21
N ASP A 122 3.60 -4.39 -16.75
CA ASP A 122 3.56 -3.04 -17.29
C ASP A 122 3.81 -2.00 -16.18
N MET A 123 3.13 -2.14 -15.04
CA MET A 123 3.33 -1.27 -13.88
C MET A 123 4.78 -1.34 -13.35
N GLN A 124 5.37 -2.55 -13.27
CA GLN A 124 6.75 -2.73 -12.84
C GLN A 124 7.79 -2.07 -13.76
N ARG A 125 7.49 -2.00 -15.06
CA ARG A 125 8.37 -1.38 -16.05
C ARG A 125 8.22 0.13 -16.09
N SER A 126 7.01 0.65 -15.86
CA SER A 126 6.71 2.07 -15.97
C SER A 126 7.03 2.84 -14.69
N VAL A 127 6.81 2.26 -13.51
CA VAL A 127 6.88 2.98 -12.23
C VAL A 127 8.20 2.73 -11.50
N LYS A 128 8.85 3.82 -11.07
CA LYS A 128 10.03 3.79 -10.20
C LYS A 128 9.60 3.73 -8.72
N GLY A 129 9.02 2.63 -8.32
CA GLY A 129 8.55 2.37 -6.95
C GLY A 129 8.57 0.88 -6.67
N GLU A 130 8.21 0.50 -5.46
CA GLU A 130 8.07 -0.90 -5.10
C GLU A 130 6.70 -1.40 -5.55
N VAL A 131 6.65 -2.24 -6.58
CA VAL A 131 5.42 -2.87 -7.06
C VAL A 131 5.25 -4.23 -6.41
N ILE A 132 4.21 -4.38 -5.64
CA ILE A 132 3.84 -5.59 -4.92
C ILE A 132 2.51 -6.08 -5.50
N SER A 133 2.45 -7.33 -5.89
CA SER A 133 1.25 -7.86 -6.55
C SER A 133 0.84 -9.21 -6.00
N SER A 134 -0.44 -9.49 -6.15
CA SER A 134 -1.02 -10.81 -6.05
C SER A 134 -2.00 -10.96 -7.20
N THR A 135 -1.67 -11.83 -8.15
CA THR A 135 -2.35 -12.00 -9.44
C THR A 135 -3.63 -12.82 -9.29
N PHE A 136 -4.51 -12.75 -10.29
CA PHE A 136 -5.85 -13.36 -10.25
C PHE A 136 -5.86 -14.89 -10.11
N ASP A 137 -4.76 -15.56 -10.44
CA ASP A 137 -4.56 -17.00 -10.32
C ASP A 137 -4.21 -17.44 -8.88
N GLU A 138 -3.85 -16.49 -8.00
CA GLU A 138 -3.57 -16.79 -6.61
C GLU A 138 -4.85 -16.87 -5.74
N PRO A 139 -4.84 -17.63 -4.65
CA PRO A 139 -6.00 -17.74 -3.76
C PRO A 139 -6.28 -16.44 -2.98
N ALA A 140 -7.54 -16.20 -2.61
CA ALA A 140 -7.96 -15.02 -1.86
C ALA A 140 -7.18 -14.79 -0.56
N SER A 141 -6.75 -15.87 0.11
CA SER A 141 -5.90 -15.78 1.29
C SER A 141 -4.55 -15.12 1.01
N ARG A 142 -3.99 -15.32 -0.18
CA ARG A 142 -2.75 -14.69 -0.61
C ARG A 142 -2.94 -13.20 -0.80
N HIS A 143 -4.02 -12.76 -1.43
CA HIS A 143 -4.38 -11.35 -1.58
C HIS A 143 -4.42 -10.63 -0.24
N VAL A 144 -5.06 -11.25 0.75
CA VAL A 144 -5.14 -10.73 2.12
C VAL A 144 -3.76 -10.63 2.77
N GLN A 145 -2.95 -11.70 2.68
CA GLN A 145 -1.60 -11.71 3.27
C GLN A 145 -0.70 -10.62 2.69
N VAL A 146 -0.73 -10.44 1.36
CA VAL A 146 0.07 -9.43 0.68
C VAL A 146 -0.36 -8.03 1.12
N ALA A 147 -1.66 -7.76 1.20
CA ALA A 147 -2.17 -6.46 1.67
C ALA A 147 -1.78 -6.18 3.14
N GLU A 148 -1.91 -7.16 4.02
CA GLU A 148 -1.51 -7.03 5.43
C GLU A 148 0.02 -6.79 5.56
N MET A 149 0.83 -7.46 4.76
CA MET A 149 2.27 -7.25 4.74
C MET A 149 2.65 -5.84 4.28
N VAL A 150 2.00 -5.32 3.24
CA VAL A 150 2.26 -3.98 2.71
C VAL A 150 1.91 -2.92 3.75
N ILE A 151 0.76 -3.01 4.40
CA ILE A 151 0.36 -2.01 5.39
C ILE A 151 1.27 -2.04 6.63
N GLU A 152 1.69 -3.22 7.09
CA GLU A 152 2.64 -3.31 8.21
C GLU A 152 4.03 -2.78 7.83
N LYS A 153 4.49 -3.03 6.60
CA LYS A 153 5.72 -2.43 6.08
C LYS A 153 5.62 -0.90 6.04
N ALA A 154 4.51 -0.37 5.52
CA ALA A 154 4.27 1.07 5.47
C ALA A 154 4.30 1.70 6.86
N LYS A 155 3.61 1.12 7.85
CA LYS A 155 3.63 1.59 9.23
C LYS A 155 5.04 1.64 9.80
N ARG A 156 5.87 0.59 9.58
CA ARG A 156 7.26 0.57 10.03
C ARG A 156 8.09 1.68 9.40
N LEU A 157 7.91 1.97 8.11
CA LEU A 157 8.60 3.06 7.44
C LEU A 157 8.19 4.43 8.00
N VAL A 158 6.91 4.61 8.28
CA VAL A 158 6.39 5.84 8.89
C VAL A 158 6.93 6.06 10.30
N GLU A 159 7.09 5.02 11.12
CA GLU A 159 7.77 5.08 12.42
C GLU A 159 9.22 5.58 12.31
N HIS A 160 9.84 5.35 11.16
CA HIS A 160 11.17 5.89 10.80
C HIS A 160 11.10 7.24 10.08
N LYS A 161 10.00 7.98 10.24
CA LYS A 161 9.81 9.33 9.65
C LYS A 161 9.94 9.37 8.13
N LYS A 162 9.52 8.29 7.45
CA LYS A 162 9.44 8.24 6.00
C LYS A 162 8.02 8.50 5.56
N ASP A 163 7.83 9.41 4.62
CA ASP A 163 6.56 9.60 3.94
C ASP A 163 6.31 8.41 3.01
N VAL A 164 5.14 7.81 3.12
CA VAL A 164 4.78 6.63 2.33
C VAL A 164 3.50 6.91 1.55
N VAL A 165 3.53 6.65 0.25
CA VAL A 165 2.35 6.65 -0.59
C VAL A 165 2.08 5.25 -1.09
N ILE A 166 0.84 4.78 -0.89
CA ILE A 166 0.38 3.48 -1.39
C ILE A 166 -0.67 3.72 -2.48
N LEU A 167 -0.38 3.28 -3.69
CA LEU A 167 -1.34 3.21 -4.79
C LEU A 167 -1.93 1.80 -4.82
N LEU A 168 -3.23 1.68 -4.55
CA LEU A 168 -3.92 0.39 -4.48
C LEU A 168 -4.85 0.21 -5.67
N ASP A 169 -4.62 -0.80 -6.46
CA ASP A 169 -5.52 -1.30 -7.49
C ASP A 169 -5.88 -2.77 -7.21
N SER A 170 -7.07 -3.12 -6.72
CA SER A 170 -8.14 -2.24 -6.32
C SER A 170 -8.68 -2.62 -4.94
N ILE A 171 -9.18 -1.63 -4.20
CA ILE A 171 -9.82 -1.86 -2.89
C ILE A 171 -11.08 -2.74 -2.99
N THR A 172 -11.78 -2.69 -4.13
CA THR A 172 -12.95 -3.54 -4.38
C THR A 172 -12.57 -5.02 -4.41
N ARG A 173 -11.47 -5.37 -5.08
CA ARG A 173 -10.99 -6.75 -5.16
C ARG A 173 -10.42 -7.22 -3.83
N LEU A 174 -9.74 -6.34 -3.11
CA LEU A 174 -9.30 -6.61 -1.75
C LEU A 174 -10.48 -6.90 -0.82
N ALA A 175 -11.55 -6.12 -0.88
CA ALA A 175 -12.76 -6.35 -0.08
C ALA A 175 -13.43 -7.69 -0.43
N ARG A 176 -13.45 -8.10 -1.71
CA ARG A 176 -13.94 -9.42 -2.14
C ARG A 176 -13.08 -10.55 -1.58
N ALA A 177 -11.76 -10.39 -1.60
CA ALA A 177 -10.85 -11.39 -1.02
C ALA A 177 -11.11 -11.56 0.48
N TYR A 178 -11.29 -10.48 1.23
CA TYR A 178 -11.68 -10.56 2.64
C TYR A 178 -13.04 -11.22 2.84
N ASN A 179 -14.02 -10.96 1.97
CA ASN A 179 -15.33 -11.59 2.04
C ASN A 179 -15.28 -13.12 1.88
N THR A 180 -14.29 -13.61 1.12
CA THR A 180 -14.07 -15.06 0.94
C THR A 180 -13.35 -15.69 2.12
N VAL A 181 -12.42 -14.96 2.76
CA VAL A 181 -11.52 -15.49 3.79
C VAL A 181 -12.09 -15.36 5.19
N VAL A 182 -12.85 -14.30 5.47
CA VAL A 182 -13.41 -14.05 6.82
C VAL A 182 -14.58 -14.99 7.10
N PRO A 183 -14.63 -15.61 8.30
CA PRO A 183 -15.78 -16.43 8.70
C PRO A 183 -17.10 -15.65 8.61
N PRO A 184 -18.17 -16.24 8.05
CA PRO A 184 -19.43 -15.56 7.87
C PRO A 184 -20.07 -15.16 9.21
N SER A 185 -20.55 -13.92 9.29
CA SER A 185 -21.25 -13.40 10.47
C SER A 185 -22.75 -13.79 10.50
N GLY A 186 -23.27 -14.32 9.41
CA GLY A 186 -24.70 -14.56 9.19
C GLY A 186 -25.50 -13.29 8.83
N LYS A 187 -24.87 -12.13 8.76
CA LYS A 187 -25.48 -10.85 8.36
C LYS A 187 -24.89 -10.40 7.03
N VAL A 188 -25.66 -10.52 5.97
CA VAL A 188 -25.26 -10.14 4.61
C VAL A 188 -25.77 -8.73 4.30
N LEU A 189 -24.86 -7.85 3.87
CA LEU A 189 -25.16 -6.52 3.37
C LEU A 189 -25.55 -6.57 1.89
N SER A 190 -25.93 -5.43 1.32
CA SER A 190 -26.19 -5.33 -0.13
C SER A 190 -24.98 -5.79 -0.96
N GLY A 191 -25.22 -6.47 -2.08
CA GLY A 191 -24.17 -6.99 -2.95
C GLY A 191 -23.49 -8.28 -2.47
N GLY A 192 -24.06 -9.01 -1.50
CA GLY A 192 -23.53 -10.29 -1.05
C GLY A 192 -22.28 -10.18 -0.15
N VAL A 193 -22.05 -9.04 0.44
CA VAL A 193 -20.88 -8.78 1.33
C VAL A 193 -21.28 -9.06 2.77
N ASP A 194 -20.51 -9.91 3.46
CA ASP A 194 -20.67 -10.15 4.90
C ASP A 194 -20.30 -8.89 5.71
N SER A 195 -21.04 -8.62 6.79
CA SER A 195 -20.80 -7.44 7.62
C SER A 195 -19.39 -7.38 8.23
N ASN A 196 -18.78 -8.54 8.51
CA ASN A 196 -17.43 -8.63 9.07
C ASN A 196 -16.34 -8.41 8.01
N ALA A 197 -16.63 -8.67 6.74
CA ALA A 197 -15.65 -8.60 5.65
C ALA A 197 -15.07 -7.19 5.43
N LEU A 198 -15.83 -6.15 5.77
CA LEU A 198 -15.40 -4.76 5.57
C LEU A 198 -14.49 -4.20 6.66
N HIS A 199 -14.37 -4.87 7.82
CA HIS A 199 -13.57 -4.34 8.93
C HIS A 199 -12.09 -4.18 8.60
N LYS A 200 -11.48 -5.18 7.96
CA LYS A 200 -10.07 -5.15 7.59
C LYS A 200 -9.76 -4.15 6.46
N PRO A 201 -10.52 -4.11 5.34
CA PRO A 201 -10.38 -3.07 4.31
C PRO A 201 -10.56 -1.66 4.87
N LYS A 202 -11.50 -1.44 5.79
CA LYS A 202 -11.66 -0.15 6.47
C LYS A 202 -10.42 0.24 7.28
N ARG A 203 -9.82 -0.70 8.02
CA ARG A 203 -8.58 -0.46 8.76
C ARG A 203 -7.40 -0.17 7.83
N PHE A 204 -7.31 -0.89 6.73
CA PHE A 204 -6.30 -0.63 5.70
C PHE A 204 -6.41 0.81 5.19
N PHE A 205 -7.61 1.21 4.73
CA PHE A 205 -7.86 2.55 4.23
C PHE A 205 -7.73 3.63 5.33
N GLY A 206 -8.12 3.30 6.56
CA GLY A 206 -8.03 4.20 7.72
C GLY A 206 -6.60 4.39 8.26
N ALA A 207 -5.65 3.55 7.86
CA ALA A 207 -4.26 3.70 8.26
C ALA A 207 -3.57 4.90 7.57
N ALA A 208 -4.03 5.31 6.39
CA ALA A 208 -3.54 6.53 5.76
C ALA A 208 -4.01 7.75 6.56
N ARG A 209 -3.07 8.41 7.24
CA ARG A 209 -3.27 9.59 8.07
C ARG A 209 -1.95 10.36 8.22
N ASN A 210 -2.05 11.66 8.39
CA ASN A 210 -0.91 12.47 8.83
C ASN A 210 -0.70 12.26 10.33
N ILE A 211 0.53 12.16 10.77
CA ILE A 211 0.90 11.79 12.16
C ILE A 211 2.14 12.52 12.62
N GLU A 212 2.20 12.77 13.93
CA GLU A 212 3.33 13.35 14.64
C GLU A 212 3.81 12.41 15.75
#